data_7b51585894fa7c1ca1e4fc641257edb7
#
_entry.id   7b51585894fa7c1ca1e4fc641257edb7
#
_cell.length_a   1.000
_cell.length_b   1.000
_cell.length_c   1.000
_cell.angle_alpha   90.00
_cell.angle_beta   90.00
_cell.angle_gamma   90.00
#
_symmetry.space_group_name_H-M   'P 1'
#
loop_
_entity.id
_entity.type
_entity.pdbx_description
1 polymer ?
#
loop_
_entity_poly.entity_id
_entity_poly.type
_entity_poly.pdbx_seq_one_letter_code
_entity_poly.pdbx_strand_id
1 'polypeptide(L)'
;MSRGLGDVYKRQPVWQAAVEDMAGEGLPALAQTFSQLSSMYREEDVAKDPFETDWRMRYLELRQLLSEQFFECAQMLLETVGQMQEKEELSGAVRENLEKKLLWAGVEAKRIYMTENKNGARQLIMALSAKSARCISMKLVCERIEEVLGKRMVLCANQPLLVSSVTRWVRFEEECPYFVLFGTASSCKSGNDISGDSFSCMELSNAKKVLLLCDGMGSGSVAGKESAGVTELAESLCEAGYSPSLLIRVINSALMIQAKEHPVTIDLTVIDCANGICELTKSGAAVTFLKRGTQTMQVGADSMPAGILQEHAPMEKILRLKDGDIIIMVSDGVLEEIPGYDKEETMCRFCEKLDENNPKEIAKKILAFAGNTKNARDDRTVLVAGFWKK
;
A
#
# COMPACT_ATOMS: atom_id res chain seq x y z
N MET A 1 11.77 -31.79 -22.10
CA MET A 1 10.39 -31.54 -22.56
C MET A 1 10.00 -30.10 -22.19
N SER A 2 10.11 -29.20 -23.16
CA SER A 2 9.84 -27.76 -22.97
C SER A 2 8.68 -27.37 -23.90
N ARG A 3 7.44 -27.62 -23.45
CA ARG A 3 6.22 -27.33 -24.21
C ARG A 3 5.26 -26.34 -23.52
N GLY A 4 5.70 -25.57 -22.54
CA GLY A 4 4.80 -24.67 -21.79
C GLY A 4 4.98 -23.17 -22.02
N LEU A 5 6.11 -22.73 -22.50
CA LEU A 5 6.44 -21.30 -22.62
C LEU A 5 6.07 -20.67 -23.98
N GLY A 6 5.92 -21.49 -25.03
CA GLY A 6 5.60 -20.99 -26.38
C GLY A 6 4.15 -20.54 -26.57
N ASP A 7 3.21 -21.10 -25.82
CA ASP A 7 1.78 -20.80 -26.00
C ASP A 7 1.30 -19.55 -25.26
N VAL A 8 2.02 -19.13 -24.21
CA VAL A 8 1.71 -17.89 -23.49
C VAL A 8 2.03 -16.67 -24.35
N TYR A 9 3.08 -16.74 -25.17
CA TYR A 9 3.51 -15.62 -26.02
C TYR A 9 2.64 -15.41 -27.29
N LYS A 10 1.94 -16.46 -27.77
CA LYS A 10 1.00 -16.33 -28.90
C LYS A 10 -0.34 -15.71 -28.51
N ARG A 11 -0.67 -15.67 -27.22
CA ARG A 11 -1.93 -15.09 -26.71
C ARG A 11 -1.88 -13.59 -26.41
N GLN A 12 -0.69 -12.96 -26.40
CA GLN A 12 -0.57 -11.52 -26.12
C GLN A 12 -1.36 -10.58 -27.05
N PRO A 13 -1.44 -10.81 -28.39
CA PRO A 13 -2.27 -9.97 -29.27
C PRO A 13 -3.76 -10.10 -28.99
N VAL A 14 -4.21 -11.30 -28.58
CA VAL A 14 -5.61 -11.59 -28.26
C VAL A 14 -6.00 -10.92 -26.94
N TRP A 15 -5.10 -10.91 -25.95
CA TRP A 15 -5.31 -10.20 -24.68
C TRP A 15 -5.39 -8.68 -24.88
N GLN A 16 -4.61 -8.12 -25.80
CA GLN A 16 -4.64 -6.69 -26.08
C GLN A 16 -5.91 -6.22 -26.73
N ALA A 17 -6.41 -6.94 -27.75
CA ALA A 17 -7.70 -6.69 -28.36
C ALA A 17 -8.83 -6.87 -27.33
N ALA A 18 -8.74 -7.90 -26.49
CA ALA A 18 -9.71 -8.12 -25.41
C ALA A 18 -9.67 -7.03 -24.33
N VAL A 19 -8.49 -6.49 -23.98
CA VAL A 19 -8.38 -5.37 -23.03
C VAL A 19 -8.86 -4.05 -23.63
N GLU A 20 -8.60 -3.80 -24.92
CA GLU A 20 -9.14 -2.63 -25.65
C GLU A 20 -10.66 -2.72 -25.80
N ASP A 21 -11.20 -3.91 -26.06
CA ASP A 21 -12.64 -4.18 -26.16
C ASP A 21 -13.33 -4.13 -24.78
N MET A 22 -12.69 -4.70 -23.76
CA MET A 22 -13.15 -4.60 -22.36
C MET A 22 -13.09 -3.17 -21.82
N ALA A 23 -12.09 -2.38 -22.20
CA ALA A 23 -11.99 -0.97 -21.78
C ALA A 23 -13.04 -0.08 -22.45
N GLY A 24 -13.45 -0.42 -23.69
CA GLY A 24 -14.48 0.32 -24.42
C GLY A 24 -15.87 0.16 -23.83
N GLU A 25 -16.34 -1.07 -23.67
CA GLU A 25 -17.71 -1.38 -23.25
C GLU A 25 -17.79 -2.29 -22.03
N GLY A 26 -16.84 -3.20 -21.86
CA GLY A 26 -16.89 -4.25 -20.83
C GLY A 26 -16.64 -3.75 -19.41
N LEU A 27 -15.60 -2.95 -19.18
CA LEU A 27 -15.28 -2.43 -17.83
C LEU A 27 -16.30 -1.42 -17.33
N PRO A 28 -16.80 -0.45 -18.15
CA PRO A 28 -17.90 0.42 -17.73
C PRO A 28 -19.18 -0.35 -17.38
N ALA A 29 -19.54 -1.36 -18.18
CA ALA A 29 -20.70 -2.21 -17.90
C ALA A 29 -20.53 -3.00 -16.60
N LEU A 30 -19.33 -3.51 -16.33
CA LEU A 30 -19.00 -4.20 -15.08
C LEU A 30 -19.06 -3.24 -13.89
N ALA A 31 -18.53 -2.03 -14.02
CA ALA A 31 -18.61 -1.01 -12.99
C ALA A 31 -20.07 -0.61 -12.69
N GLN A 32 -20.91 -0.50 -13.74
CA GLN A 32 -22.33 -0.25 -13.58
C GLN A 32 -23.03 -1.41 -12.86
N THR A 33 -22.67 -2.66 -13.18
CA THR A 33 -23.18 -3.85 -12.49
C THR A 33 -22.83 -3.83 -11.01
N PHE A 34 -21.57 -3.53 -10.65
CA PHE A 34 -21.18 -3.40 -9.25
C PHE A 34 -21.89 -2.24 -8.54
N SER A 35 -22.10 -1.11 -9.22
CA SER A 35 -22.87 0.01 -8.68
C SER A 35 -24.33 -0.37 -8.42
N GLN A 36 -24.96 -1.14 -9.34
CA GLN A 36 -26.30 -1.67 -9.13
C GLN A 36 -26.36 -2.67 -7.97
N LEU A 37 -25.38 -3.58 -7.86
CA LEU A 37 -25.30 -4.50 -6.73
C LEU A 37 -25.12 -3.72 -5.41
N SER A 38 -24.28 -2.69 -5.39
CA SER A 38 -24.16 -1.81 -4.23
C SER A 38 -25.51 -1.21 -3.83
N SER A 39 -26.27 -0.67 -4.77
CA SER A 39 -27.59 -0.09 -4.48
C SER A 39 -28.59 -1.12 -3.99
N MET A 40 -28.62 -2.32 -4.57
CA MET A 40 -29.50 -3.41 -4.14
C MET A 40 -29.24 -3.84 -2.68
N TYR A 41 -27.99 -3.81 -2.23
CA TYR A 41 -27.63 -4.11 -0.85
C TYR A 41 -27.85 -2.93 0.11
N ARG A 42 -28.01 -1.72 -0.40
CA ARG A 42 -28.25 -0.50 0.41
C ARG A 42 -29.72 -0.27 0.76
N GLU A 43 -30.63 -0.65 -0.11
CA GLU A 43 -32.09 -0.40 0.06
C GLU A 43 -32.74 -1.53 0.83
N GLU A 44 -33.13 -1.28 2.09
CA GLU A 44 -34.30 -1.78 2.77
C GLU A 44 -34.50 -1.10 4.12
N ASP A 45 -35.62 -0.41 4.25
CA ASP A 45 -36.23 -0.05 5.54
C ASP A 45 -36.71 -1.33 6.24
N VAL A 46 -35.92 -1.80 7.18
CA VAL A 46 -36.26 -3.01 7.95
C VAL A 46 -37.04 -2.61 9.18
N ALA A 47 -38.31 -3.00 9.24
CA ALA A 47 -39.17 -2.84 10.41
C ALA A 47 -38.48 -3.44 11.66
N LYS A 48 -38.40 -2.63 12.73
CA LYS A 48 -37.77 -2.99 14.01
C LYS A 48 -38.61 -3.98 14.77
N ASP A 49 -38.22 -5.25 14.80
CA ASP A 49 -38.76 -6.24 15.72
C ASP A 49 -37.77 -6.45 16.87
N PRO A 50 -38.15 -6.28 18.13
CA PRO A 50 -37.21 -6.23 19.27
C PRO A 50 -36.58 -7.59 19.65
N PHE A 51 -37.02 -8.72 19.10
CA PHE A 51 -36.62 -10.05 19.54
C PHE A 51 -35.64 -10.81 18.64
N GLU A 52 -35.25 -10.26 17.46
CA GLU A 52 -34.31 -10.93 16.53
C GLU A 52 -32.95 -10.23 16.45
N THR A 53 -32.32 -9.93 17.58
CA THR A 53 -31.35 -8.85 17.61
C THR A 53 -29.96 -9.17 17.06
N ASP A 54 -29.42 -10.37 17.27
CA ASP A 54 -27.97 -10.58 17.01
C ASP A 54 -27.64 -10.99 15.56
N TRP A 55 -28.31 -11.99 15.00
CA TRP A 55 -28.04 -12.42 13.63
C TRP A 55 -28.53 -11.42 12.57
N ARG A 56 -29.60 -10.68 12.87
CA ARG A 56 -30.15 -9.66 11.98
C ARG A 56 -29.26 -8.44 11.89
N MET A 57 -28.66 -8.03 13.01
CA MET A 57 -27.66 -6.97 13.02
C MET A 57 -26.43 -7.37 12.20
N ARG A 58 -25.90 -8.58 12.41
CA ARG A 58 -24.79 -9.12 11.59
C ARG A 58 -25.13 -9.20 10.11
N TYR A 59 -26.35 -9.57 9.76
CA TYR A 59 -26.81 -9.61 8.37
C TYR A 59 -26.87 -8.21 7.75
N LEU A 60 -27.40 -7.20 8.46
CA LEU A 60 -27.46 -5.82 7.98
C LEU A 60 -26.06 -5.23 7.77
N GLU A 61 -25.15 -5.50 8.66
CA GLU A 61 -23.76 -5.08 8.53
C GLU A 61 -23.05 -5.77 7.36
N LEU A 62 -23.22 -7.07 7.22
CA LEU A 62 -22.67 -7.78 6.08
C LEU A 62 -23.22 -7.21 4.77
N ARG A 63 -24.52 -6.86 4.71
CA ARG A 63 -25.13 -6.18 3.58
C ARG A 63 -24.49 -4.82 3.33
N GLN A 64 -24.34 -3.99 4.36
CA GLN A 64 -23.73 -2.67 4.22
C GLN A 64 -22.30 -2.78 3.76
N LEU A 65 -21.52 -3.71 4.34
CA LEU A 65 -20.15 -3.98 3.92
C LEU A 65 -20.08 -4.42 2.45
N LEU A 66 -20.93 -5.35 2.02
CA LEU A 66 -20.99 -5.78 0.62
C LEU A 66 -21.36 -4.62 -0.31
N SER A 67 -22.32 -3.77 0.10
CA SER A 67 -22.68 -2.57 -0.66
C SER A 67 -21.48 -1.64 -0.84
N GLU A 68 -20.71 -1.40 0.21
CA GLU A 68 -19.52 -0.56 0.16
C GLU A 68 -18.39 -1.19 -0.67
N GLN A 69 -18.17 -2.50 -0.52
CA GLN A 69 -17.20 -3.22 -1.35
C GLN A 69 -17.55 -3.17 -2.84
N PHE A 70 -18.82 -3.39 -3.20
CA PHE A 70 -19.26 -3.27 -4.59
C PHE A 70 -19.10 -1.84 -5.12
N PHE A 71 -19.39 -0.83 -4.29
CA PHE A 71 -19.19 0.56 -4.67
C PHE A 71 -17.71 0.87 -4.93
N GLU A 72 -16.81 0.45 -4.04
CA GLU A 72 -15.35 0.64 -4.22
C GLU A 72 -14.84 -0.11 -5.46
N CYS A 73 -15.28 -1.34 -5.69
CA CYS A 73 -14.96 -2.07 -6.92
C CYS A 73 -15.41 -1.31 -8.17
N ALA A 74 -16.64 -0.76 -8.14
CA ALA A 74 -17.14 0.05 -9.24
C ALA A 74 -16.28 1.30 -9.47
N GLN A 75 -15.90 2.00 -8.40
CA GLN A 75 -15.03 3.17 -8.49
C GLN A 75 -13.64 2.82 -9.04
N MET A 76 -13.01 1.75 -8.58
CA MET A 76 -11.71 1.29 -9.10
C MET A 76 -11.79 0.96 -10.59
N LEU A 77 -12.86 0.28 -11.03
CA LEU A 77 -13.05 -0.02 -12.44
C LEU A 77 -13.22 1.24 -13.27
N LEU A 78 -14.05 2.20 -12.81
CA LEU A 78 -14.26 3.49 -13.50
C LEU A 78 -12.96 4.30 -13.56
N GLU A 79 -12.15 4.28 -12.50
CA GLU A 79 -10.84 4.92 -12.49
C GLU A 79 -9.89 4.28 -13.50
N THR A 80 -9.87 2.94 -13.54
CA THR A 80 -9.07 2.19 -14.52
C THR A 80 -9.48 2.54 -15.96
N VAL A 81 -10.78 2.63 -16.22
CA VAL A 81 -11.33 3.06 -17.53
C VAL A 81 -10.93 4.50 -17.83
N GLY A 82 -11.06 5.42 -16.85
CA GLY A 82 -10.63 6.81 -17.00
C GLY A 82 -9.16 6.90 -17.38
N GLN A 83 -8.28 6.20 -16.66
CA GLN A 83 -6.86 6.13 -16.98
C GLN A 83 -6.57 5.52 -18.37
N MET A 84 -7.40 4.61 -18.83
CA MET A 84 -7.28 4.04 -20.19
C MET A 84 -7.79 4.98 -21.28
N GLN A 85 -8.78 5.83 -20.97
CA GLN A 85 -9.39 6.79 -21.92
C GLN A 85 -8.64 8.13 -21.97
N GLU A 86 -8.03 8.58 -20.87
CA GLU A 86 -7.16 9.76 -20.81
C GLU A 86 -5.76 9.48 -21.38
N LYS A 87 -5.72 8.76 -22.49
CA LYS A 87 -4.48 8.61 -23.27
C LYS A 87 -4.26 9.94 -24.01
N GLU A 88 -3.53 10.86 -23.40
CA GLU A 88 -2.92 11.95 -24.18
C GLU A 88 -1.96 11.31 -25.18
N GLU A 89 -2.32 11.32 -26.45
CA GLU A 89 -1.31 11.09 -27.48
C GLU A 89 -0.26 12.16 -27.32
N LEU A 90 0.98 11.76 -27.07
CA LEU A 90 2.12 12.65 -27.12
C LEU A 90 2.01 13.51 -28.37
N SER A 91 2.19 14.84 -28.24
CA SER A 91 2.16 15.73 -29.42
C SER A 91 3.06 15.15 -30.50
N GLY A 92 2.62 15.17 -31.76
CA GLY A 92 3.33 14.50 -32.84
C GLY A 92 4.83 14.81 -32.89
N ALA A 93 5.24 16.04 -32.57
CA ALA A 93 6.64 16.46 -32.52
C ALA A 93 7.43 15.77 -31.38
N VAL A 94 6.85 15.63 -30.18
CA VAL A 94 7.49 14.96 -29.03
C VAL A 94 7.61 13.47 -29.32
N ARG A 95 6.57 12.87 -29.86
CA ARG A 95 6.55 11.46 -30.26
C ARG A 95 7.63 11.15 -31.29
N GLU A 96 7.72 11.92 -32.39
CA GLU A 96 8.73 11.74 -33.40
C GLU A 96 10.17 11.89 -32.87
N ASN A 97 10.37 12.85 -31.97
CA ASN A 97 11.67 13.04 -31.34
C ASN A 97 12.06 11.85 -30.46
N LEU A 98 11.09 11.35 -29.69
CA LEU A 98 11.29 10.17 -28.84
C LEU A 98 11.60 8.93 -29.67
N GLU A 99 10.81 8.67 -30.75
CA GLU A 99 11.04 7.55 -31.66
C GLU A 99 12.42 7.63 -32.32
N LYS A 100 12.87 8.83 -32.77
CA LYS A 100 14.21 9.04 -33.34
C LYS A 100 15.32 8.77 -32.33
N LYS A 101 15.20 9.29 -31.11
CA LYS A 101 16.20 9.10 -30.04
C LYS A 101 16.32 7.62 -29.62
N LEU A 102 15.19 6.93 -29.48
CA LEU A 102 15.18 5.49 -29.19
C LEU A 102 15.76 4.68 -30.33
N LEU A 103 15.46 5.06 -31.57
CA LEU A 103 15.98 4.41 -32.77
C LEU A 103 17.52 4.52 -32.84
N TRP A 104 18.10 5.67 -32.50
CA TRP A 104 19.55 5.85 -32.41
C TRP A 104 20.19 4.99 -31.32
N ALA A 105 19.46 4.72 -30.24
CA ALA A 105 19.86 3.78 -29.19
C ALA A 105 19.68 2.30 -29.61
N GLY A 106 19.15 2.04 -30.84
CA GLY A 106 18.90 0.70 -31.35
C GLY A 106 17.58 0.07 -30.89
N VAL A 107 16.68 0.88 -30.30
CA VAL A 107 15.35 0.48 -29.83
C VAL A 107 14.29 1.01 -30.75
N GLU A 108 13.38 0.15 -31.18
CA GLU A 108 12.18 0.51 -31.94
C GLU A 108 11.00 0.59 -30.98
N ALA A 109 10.33 1.75 -30.95
CA ALA A 109 9.09 1.95 -30.23
C ALA A 109 7.92 1.94 -31.23
N LYS A 110 7.03 0.94 -31.13
CA LYS A 110 5.92 0.75 -32.09
C LYS A 110 4.66 1.49 -31.68
N ARG A 111 4.38 1.58 -30.41
CA ARG A 111 3.24 2.29 -29.82
C ARG A 111 3.69 3.01 -28.56
N ILE A 112 3.26 4.24 -28.40
CA ILE A 112 3.64 5.11 -27.28
C ILE A 112 2.36 5.76 -26.75
N TYR A 113 2.07 5.53 -25.49
CA TYR A 113 0.95 6.15 -24.78
C TYR A 113 1.45 6.86 -23.54
N MET A 114 0.94 8.05 -23.29
CA MET A 114 1.16 8.75 -22.03
C MET A 114 -0.18 8.83 -21.30
N THR A 115 -0.17 8.55 -20.01
CA THR A 115 -1.31 8.68 -19.11
C THR A 115 -0.88 9.50 -17.90
N GLU A 116 -1.79 10.23 -17.31
CA GLU A 116 -1.57 10.93 -16.05
C GLU A 116 -2.48 10.29 -14.99
N ASN A 117 -1.93 9.95 -13.83
CA ASN A 117 -2.73 9.41 -12.74
C ASN A 117 -3.37 10.56 -11.94
N LYS A 118 -4.33 10.26 -11.05
CA LYS A 118 -5.03 11.25 -10.21
C LYS A 118 -4.11 12.17 -9.41
N ASN A 119 -2.88 11.76 -9.14
CA ASN A 119 -1.90 12.53 -8.39
C ASN A 119 -1.02 13.40 -9.31
N GLY A 120 -1.34 13.50 -10.61
CA GLY A 120 -0.58 14.24 -11.59
C GLY A 120 0.74 13.57 -12.00
N ALA A 121 1.00 12.34 -11.56
CA ALA A 121 2.19 11.59 -11.98
C ALA A 121 1.96 10.97 -13.35
N ARG A 122 2.89 11.19 -14.27
CA ARG A 122 2.81 10.73 -15.65
C ARG A 122 3.35 9.31 -15.77
N GLN A 123 2.63 8.50 -16.51
CA GLN A 123 3.06 7.17 -16.90
C GLN A 123 3.23 7.11 -18.41
N LEU A 124 4.30 6.48 -18.86
CA LEU A 124 4.61 6.25 -20.26
C LEU A 124 4.60 4.75 -20.53
N ILE A 125 3.75 4.33 -21.45
CA ILE A 125 3.59 2.92 -21.82
C ILE A 125 4.05 2.77 -23.26
N MET A 126 5.02 1.90 -23.51
CA MET A 126 5.59 1.73 -24.84
C MET A 126 5.74 0.26 -25.22
N ALA A 127 5.47 -0.05 -26.48
CA ALA A 127 5.82 -1.34 -27.09
C ALA A 127 7.23 -1.26 -27.69
N LEU A 128 8.21 -1.86 -27.00
CA LEU A 128 9.64 -1.76 -27.35
C LEU A 128 10.19 -3.06 -27.90
N SER A 129 11.07 -2.97 -28.89
CA SER A 129 11.89 -4.07 -29.39
C SER A 129 13.28 -3.57 -29.80
N ALA A 130 14.31 -4.40 -29.64
CA ALA A 130 15.65 -4.10 -30.14
C ALA A 130 15.72 -4.40 -31.65
N LYS A 131 16.33 -3.49 -32.43
CA LYS A 131 16.56 -3.69 -33.88
C LYS A 131 17.58 -4.78 -34.21
N SER A 132 18.43 -5.11 -33.27
CA SER A 132 19.47 -6.11 -33.44
C SER A 132 19.29 -7.24 -32.44
N ALA A 133 19.98 -8.35 -32.64
CA ALA A 133 20.01 -9.47 -31.70
C ALA A 133 20.67 -9.12 -30.34
N ARG A 134 21.22 -7.92 -30.19
CA ARG A 134 21.81 -7.44 -28.93
C ARG A 134 20.74 -6.89 -28.02
N CYS A 135 20.78 -7.29 -26.75
CA CYS A 135 19.93 -6.70 -25.72
C CYS A 135 20.42 -5.28 -25.36
N ILE A 136 19.47 -4.38 -25.16
CA ILE A 136 19.74 -2.97 -24.80
C ILE A 136 19.25 -2.73 -23.38
N SER A 137 20.06 -2.05 -22.57
CA SER A 137 19.70 -1.73 -21.19
C SER A 137 18.52 -0.75 -21.13
N MET A 138 17.54 -1.04 -20.26
CA MET A 138 16.43 -0.12 -19.97
C MET A 138 16.90 1.21 -19.37
N LYS A 139 18.07 1.23 -18.71
CA LYS A 139 18.67 2.48 -18.24
C LYS A 139 18.92 3.47 -19.38
N LEU A 140 19.47 2.97 -20.51
CA LEU A 140 19.66 3.80 -21.69
C LEU A 140 18.33 4.29 -22.28
N VAL A 141 17.29 3.47 -22.23
CA VAL A 141 15.95 3.89 -22.67
C VAL A 141 15.42 5.02 -21.79
N CYS A 142 15.52 4.89 -20.45
CA CYS A 142 15.12 5.95 -19.52
C CYS A 142 15.89 7.26 -19.77
N GLU A 143 17.21 7.19 -20.01
CA GLU A 143 18.04 8.37 -20.35
C GLU A 143 17.53 9.07 -21.64
N ARG A 144 17.14 8.31 -22.67
CA ARG A 144 16.60 8.89 -23.91
C ARG A 144 15.21 9.49 -23.71
N ILE A 145 14.39 8.88 -22.86
CA ILE A 145 13.08 9.43 -22.49
C ILE A 145 13.25 10.75 -21.74
N GLU A 146 14.15 10.81 -20.77
CA GLU A 146 14.46 12.02 -19.99
C GLU A 146 14.94 13.18 -20.89
N GLU A 147 15.81 12.88 -21.87
CA GLU A 147 16.29 13.88 -22.85
C GLU A 147 15.16 14.52 -23.68
N VAL A 148 14.06 13.80 -23.89
CA VAL A 148 12.94 14.27 -24.71
C VAL A 148 11.85 14.93 -23.88
N LEU A 149 11.51 14.32 -22.74
CA LEU A 149 10.41 14.79 -21.89
C LEU A 149 10.84 15.86 -20.89
N GLY A 150 12.16 16.02 -20.66
CA GLY A 150 12.70 16.93 -19.64
C GLY A 150 12.36 16.51 -18.21
N LYS A 151 11.87 15.29 -18.02
CA LYS A 151 11.48 14.70 -16.75
C LYS A 151 12.07 13.30 -16.64
N ARG A 152 12.55 12.96 -15.46
CA ARG A 152 13.13 11.66 -15.21
C ARG A 152 12.03 10.62 -15.10
N MET A 153 12.09 9.63 -15.99
CA MET A 153 11.18 8.49 -15.99
C MET A 153 11.92 7.25 -15.54
N VAL A 154 11.33 6.51 -14.64
CA VAL A 154 11.88 5.26 -14.10
C VAL A 154 11.03 4.08 -14.52
N LEU A 155 11.67 2.92 -14.60
CA LEU A 155 10.99 1.67 -14.95
C LEU A 155 10.10 1.24 -13.77
N CYS A 156 8.83 0.92 -14.04
CA CYS A 156 7.94 0.38 -13.02
C CYS A 156 8.45 -0.98 -12.50
N ALA A 157 8.02 -1.37 -11.30
CA ALA A 157 8.35 -2.66 -10.72
C ALA A 157 7.95 -3.83 -11.65
N ASN A 158 8.67 -4.94 -11.54
CA ASN A 158 8.42 -6.18 -12.30
C ASN A 158 8.53 -6.07 -13.83
N GLN A 159 9.19 -5.02 -14.35
CA GLN A 159 9.46 -4.84 -15.77
C GLN A 159 10.83 -5.42 -16.17
N PRO A 160 11.02 -5.83 -17.44
CA PRO A 160 12.30 -6.36 -17.89
C PRO A 160 13.40 -5.29 -17.89
N LEU A 161 14.58 -5.60 -17.39
CA LEU A 161 15.73 -4.68 -17.34
C LEU A 161 16.44 -4.52 -18.71
N LEU A 162 16.08 -5.34 -19.69
CA LEU A 162 16.69 -5.36 -21.02
C LEU A 162 15.61 -5.39 -22.10
N VAL A 163 15.81 -4.61 -23.15
CA VAL A 163 15.03 -4.68 -24.39
C VAL A 163 15.65 -5.76 -25.28
N SER A 164 14.86 -6.75 -25.67
CA SER A 164 15.23 -7.82 -26.60
C SER A 164 14.63 -7.57 -28.00
N SER A 165 14.94 -8.42 -28.97
CA SER A 165 14.34 -8.39 -30.31
C SER A 165 12.83 -8.70 -30.34
N VAL A 166 12.31 -9.29 -29.25
CA VAL A 166 10.87 -9.54 -29.08
C VAL A 166 10.20 -8.28 -28.58
N THR A 167 9.18 -7.81 -29.30
CA THR A 167 8.38 -6.65 -28.87
C THR A 167 7.69 -6.95 -27.53
N ARG A 168 7.90 -6.09 -26.54
CA ARG A 168 7.27 -6.16 -25.21
C ARG A 168 6.72 -4.82 -24.82
N TRP A 169 5.59 -4.84 -24.11
CA TRP A 169 5.07 -3.66 -23.45
C TRP A 169 5.87 -3.38 -22.18
N VAL A 170 6.28 -2.13 -22.04
CA VAL A 170 7.06 -1.65 -20.91
C VAL A 170 6.40 -0.39 -20.37
N ARG A 171 6.32 -0.31 -19.07
CA ARG A 171 5.76 0.83 -18.33
C ARG A 171 6.85 1.59 -17.61
N PHE A 172 6.82 2.90 -17.81
CA PHE A 172 7.66 3.87 -17.11
C PHE A 172 6.76 4.82 -16.34
N GLU A 173 7.22 5.30 -15.19
CA GLU A 173 6.54 6.31 -14.39
C GLU A 173 7.48 7.47 -14.09
N GLU A 174 6.92 8.68 -13.88
CA GLU A 174 7.70 9.83 -13.47
C GLU A 174 8.32 9.54 -12.11
N GLU A 175 9.64 9.81 -11.98
CA GLU A 175 10.34 9.57 -10.73
C GLU A 175 9.75 10.43 -9.62
N CYS A 176 9.43 9.81 -8.50
CA CYS A 176 8.92 10.53 -7.33
C CYS A 176 9.99 11.44 -6.76
N PRO A 177 9.63 12.68 -6.36
CA PRO A 177 10.58 13.63 -5.78
C PRO A 177 11.07 13.21 -4.39
N TYR A 178 10.37 12.27 -3.76
CA TYR A 178 10.71 11.74 -2.44
C TYR A 178 10.93 10.24 -2.48
N PHE A 179 11.66 9.76 -1.49
CA PHE A 179 11.84 8.33 -1.24
C PHE A 179 11.71 8.03 0.24
N VAL A 180 11.38 6.77 0.55
CA VAL A 180 11.22 6.26 1.90
C VAL A 180 12.16 5.09 2.10
N LEU A 181 12.83 5.06 3.24
CA LEU A 181 13.58 3.89 3.71
C LEU A 181 12.91 3.34 4.96
N PHE A 182 12.84 2.03 5.06
CA PHE A 182 12.27 1.33 6.19
C PHE A 182 13.35 0.77 7.12
N GLY A 183 13.01 0.72 8.38
CA GLY A 183 13.78 0.03 9.41
C GLY A 183 12.84 -0.68 10.37
N THR A 184 13.19 -1.90 10.76
CA THR A 184 12.37 -2.71 11.66
C THR A 184 13.25 -3.31 12.75
N ALA A 185 12.69 -3.44 13.95
CA ALA A 185 13.26 -4.19 15.04
C ALA A 185 12.15 -4.82 15.87
N SER A 186 12.28 -6.10 16.20
CA SER A 186 11.28 -6.82 16.99
C SER A 186 11.93 -7.78 17.99
N SER A 187 11.20 -8.11 19.03
CA SER A 187 11.57 -9.16 19.99
C SER A 187 10.33 -9.79 20.58
N CYS A 188 10.35 -11.12 20.70
CA CYS A 188 9.25 -11.85 21.32
C CYS A 188 9.26 -11.68 22.84
N LYS A 189 8.11 -11.88 23.45
CA LYS A 189 7.91 -12.06 24.88
C LYS A 189 8.81 -13.17 25.43
N SER A 190 9.33 -12.97 26.64
CA SER A 190 10.18 -13.98 27.29
C SER A 190 9.50 -15.33 27.38
N GLY A 191 10.19 -16.37 26.86
CA GLY A 191 9.68 -17.73 26.85
C GLY A 191 8.86 -18.12 25.63
N ASN A 192 8.61 -17.20 24.69
CA ASN A 192 7.96 -17.47 23.41
C ASN A 192 8.98 -17.45 22.27
N ASP A 193 8.80 -18.37 21.31
CA ASP A 193 9.58 -18.41 20.07
C ASP A 193 8.88 -17.68 18.91
N ILE A 194 7.60 -17.33 19.08
CA ILE A 194 6.77 -16.69 18.08
C ILE A 194 6.15 -15.43 18.69
N SER A 195 6.24 -14.32 17.98
CA SER A 195 5.61 -13.04 18.35
C SER A 195 4.11 -13.06 18.06
N GLY A 196 3.32 -12.41 18.89
CA GLY A 196 1.94 -12.03 18.64
C GLY A 196 1.82 -10.87 17.64
N ASP A 197 2.86 -10.05 17.53
CA ASP A 197 2.96 -8.97 16.55
C ASP A 197 3.28 -9.52 15.15
N SER A 198 2.61 -8.98 14.14
CA SER A 198 2.94 -9.16 12.73
C SER A 198 3.03 -7.81 12.03
N PHE A 199 3.92 -7.68 11.05
CA PHE A 199 4.11 -6.41 10.36
C PHE A 199 4.47 -6.59 8.90
N SER A 200 4.23 -5.54 8.12
CA SER A 200 4.65 -5.47 6.72
C SER A 200 5.16 -4.07 6.35
N CYS A 201 6.15 -4.05 5.46
CA CYS A 201 6.64 -2.84 4.80
C CYS A 201 6.64 -3.12 3.30
N MET A 202 5.74 -2.48 2.56
CA MET A 202 5.57 -2.76 1.14
C MET A 202 5.63 -1.51 0.27
N GLU A 203 5.93 -1.74 -1.01
CA GLU A 203 5.91 -0.73 -2.04
C GLU A 203 4.77 -1.01 -3.02
N LEU A 204 3.82 -0.12 -3.11
CA LEU A 204 2.73 -0.23 -4.08
C LEU A 204 3.14 0.37 -5.42
N SER A 205 2.52 -0.09 -6.50
CA SER A 205 2.87 0.28 -7.89
C SER A 205 2.77 1.77 -8.23
N ASN A 206 2.05 2.55 -7.42
CA ASN A 206 1.77 3.98 -7.62
C ASN A 206 2.63 4.90 -6.73
N ALA A 207 3.87 4.53 -6.49
CA ALA A 207 4.83 5.26 -5.65
C ALA A 207 4.40 5.42 -4.17
N LYS A 208 3.37 4.70 -3.74
CA LYS A 208 2.96 4.65 -2.34
C LYS A 208 3.78 3.61 -1.58
N LYS A 209 4.18 3.99 -0.37
CA LYS A 209 4.86 3.11 0.58
C LYS A 209 3.93 2.86 1.75
N VAL A 210 3.87 1.61 2.21
CA VAL A 210 2.96 1.19 3.27
C VAL A 210 3.75 0.56 4.40
N LEU A 211 3.42 0.98 5.63
CA LEU A 211 3.81 0.30 6.85
C LEU A 211 2.53 -0.21 7.50
N LEU A 212 2.55 -1.44 7.92
CA LEU A 212 1.46 -2.10 8.60
C LEU A 212 2.01 -2.81 9.83
N LEU A 213 1.39 -2.57 10.98
CA LEU A 213 1.65 -3.27 12.23
C LEU A 213 0.32 -3.80 12.75
N CYS A 214 0.25 -5.09 12.98
CA CYS A 214 -0.88 -5.79 13.57
C CYS A 214 -0.42 -6.50 14.82
N ASP A 215 -1.13 -6.30 15.92
CA ASP A 215 -0.88 -6.98 17.19
C ASP A 215 -2.11 -7.79 17.57
N GLY A 216 -1.93 -9.10 17.72
CA GLY A 216 -2.96 -10.03 18.12
C GLY A 216 -3.11 -10.09 19.63
N MET A 217 -4.32 -10.05 20.16
CA MET A 217 -4.53 -10.14 21.59
C MET A 217 -3.92 -11.39 22.21
N GLY A 218 -3.01 -11.21 23.18
CA GLY A 218 -2.27 -12.27 23.84
C GLY A 218 -0.85 -12.40 23.29
N SER A 219 -0.25 -13.57 23.42
CA SER A 219 1.12 -13.81 22.97
C SER A 219 1.32 -15.25 22.48
N GLY A 220 2.36 -15.46 21.67
CA GLY A 220 2.72 -16.79 21.17
C GLY A 220 1.96 -17.20 19.89
N SER A 221 1.92 -18.50 19.62
CA SER A 221 1.55 -19.03 18.30
C SER A 221 0.10 -18.77 17.86
N VAL A 222 -0.83 -18.58 18.79
CA VAL A 222 -2.23 -18.30 18.44
C VAL A 222 -2.38 -16.86 18.02
N ALA A 223 -1.95 -15.90 18.85
CA ALA A 223 -1.97 -14.48 18.53
C ALA A 223 -1.17 -14.17 17.26
N GLY A 224 0.02 -14.79 17.12
CA GLY A 224 0.85 -14.63 15.91
C GLY A 224 0.22 -15.15 14.62
N LYS A 225 -0.59 -16.23 14.67
CA LYS A 225 -1.33 -16.69 13.48
C LYS A 225 -2.47 -15.75 13.10
N GLU A 226 -3.10 -15.14 14.08
CA GLU A 226 -4.22 -14.22 13.85
C GLU A 226 -3.71 -12.88 13.31
N SER A 227 -2.70 -12.30 13.93
CA SER A 227 -2.06 -11.08 13.44
C SER A 227 -1.44 -11.26 12.04
N ALA A 228 -0.80 -12.41 11.77
CA ALA A 228 -0.28 -12.75 10.44
C ALA A 228 -1.40 -12.85 9.39
N GLY A 229 -2.51 -13.53 9.72
CA GLY A 229 -3.65 -13.63 8.80
C GLY A 229 -4.28 -12.27 8.47
N VAL A 230 -4.36 -11.38 9.48
CA VAL A 230 -4.82 -10.00 9.28
C VAL A 230 -3.82 -9.21 8.42
N THR A 231 -2.52 -9.39 8.65
CA THR A 231 -1.46 -8.74 7.86
C THR A 231 -1.52 -9.17 6.40
N GLU A 232 -1.61 -10.48 6.10
CA GLU A 232 -1.73 -11.02 4.74
C GLU A 232 -2.99 -10.51 4.02
N LEU A 233 -4.12 -10.43 4.73
CA LEU A 233 -5.35 -9.88 4.16
C LEU A 233 -5.20 -8.39 3.87
N ALA A 234 -4.61 -7.62 4.79
CA ALA A 234 -4.37 -6.20 4.61
C ALA A 234 -3.42 -5.92 3.44
N GLU A 235 -2.34 -6.71 3.27
CA GLU A 235 -1.44 -6.63 2.12
C GLU A 235 -2.21 -6.81 0.81
N SER A 236 -3.02 -7.86 0.73
CA SER A 236 -3.83 -8.16 -0.47
C SER A 236 -4.81 -7.04 -0.81
N LEU A 237 -5.44 -6.46 0.21
CA LEU A 237 -6.38 -5.33 0.03
C LEU A 237 -5.65 -4.04 -0.37
N CYS A 238 -4.47 -3.76 0.18
CA CYS A 238 -3.62 -2.64 -0.23
C CYS A 238 -3.19 -2.78 -1.70
N GLU A 239 -2.75 -3.97 -2.12
CA GLU A 239 -2.36 -4.26 -3.51
C GLU A 239 -3.56 -4.16 -4.47
N ALA A 240 -4.75 -4.54 -4.01
CA ALA A 240 -6.00 -4.36 -4.75
C ALA A 240 -6.47 -2.91 -4.83
N GLY A 241 -5.83 -1.97 -4.09
CA GLY A 241 -6.12 -0.53 -4.14
C GLY A 241 -7.27 -0.08 -3.23
N TYR A 242 -7.65 -0.88 -2.23
CA TYR A 242 -8.65 -0.47 -1.26
C TYR A 242 -8.17 0.73 -0.43
N SER A 243 -9.11 1.63 -0.11
CA SER A 243 -8.80 2.74 0.81
C SER A 243 -8.50 2.21 2.22
N PRO A 244 -7.59 2.85 2.98
CA PRO A 244 -7.20 2.41 4.32
C PRO A 244 -8.38 2.16 5.26
N SER A 245 -9.36 3.05 5.26
CA SER A 245 -10.56 2.93 6.11
C SER A 245 -11.44 1.74 5.73
N LEU A 246 -11.68 1.54 4.43
CA LEU A 246 -12.47 0.40 3.96
C LEU A 246 -11.73 -0.91 4.25
N LEU A 247 -10.42 -0.94 4.06
CA LEU A 247 -9.58 -2.08 4.40
C LEU A 247 -9.79 -2.51 5.86
N ILE A 248 -9.69 -1.58 6.82
CA ILE A 248 -9.90 -1.89 8.24
C ILE A 248 -11.33 -2.38 8.50
N ARG A 249 -12.34 -1.78 7.85
CA ARG A 249 -13.74 -2.24 7.99
C ARG A 249 -13.95 -3.64 7.45
N VAL A 250 -13.35 -3.98 6.31
CA VAL A 250 -13.39 -5.35 5.74
C VAL A 250 -12.77 -6.35 6.72
N ILE A 251 -11.59 -6.02 7.26
CA ILE A 251 -10.92 -6.87 8.26
C ILE A 251 -11.77 -7.02 9.51
N ASN A 252 -12.31 -5.91 10.05
CA ASN A 252 -13.20 -5.93 11.22
C ASN A 252 -14.36 -6.89 11.00
N SER A 253 -15.04 -6.80 9.88
CA SER A 253 -16.17 -7.68 9.55
C SER A 253 -15.75 -9.12 9.38
N ALA A 254 -14.59 -9.39 8.79
CA ALA A 254 -14.06 -10.75 8.66
C ALA A 254 -13.76 -11.38 10.03
N LEU A 255 -13.19 -10.61 10.97
CA LEU A 255 -12.95 -11.06 12.34
C LEU A 255 -14.26 -11.32 13.09
N MET A 256 -15.25 -10.43 12.95
CA MET A 256 -16.57 -10.60 13.56
C MET A 256 -17.31 -11.85 13.08
N ILE A 257 -17.25 -12.15 11.77
CA ILE A 257 -17.90 -13.33 11.19
C ILE A 257 -17.25 -14.62 11.70
N GLN A 258 -15.94 -14.63 11.92
CA GLN A 258 -15.24 -15.81 12.43
C GLN A 258 -15.63 -16.16 13.88
N ALA A 259 -16.40 -15.30 14.56
CA ALA A 259 -16.82 -15.46 15.95
C ALA A 259 -15.64 -15.79 16.91
N LYS A 260 -14.44 -15.35 16.56
CA LYS A 260 -13.25 -15.52 17.39
C LYS A 260 -13.19 -14.37 18.37
N GLU A 261 -12.99 -14.71 19.65
CA GLU A 261 -12.87 -13.73 20.74
C GLU A 261 -11.45 -13.09 20.79
N HIS A 262 -10.79 -12.94 19.63
CA HIS A 262 -9.43 -12.46 19.58
C HIS A 262 -9.35 -11.21 18.67
N PRO A 263 -9.61 -10.01 19.23
CA PRO A 263 -9.44 -8.78 18.49
C PRO A 263 -7.97 -8.53 18.14
N VAL A 264 -7.77 -7.79 17.05
CA VAL A 264 -6.45 -7.43 16.54
C VAL A 264 -6.35 -5.91 16.43
N THR A 265 -5.25 -5.34 16.92
CA THR A 265 -4.95 -3.93 16.67
C THR A 265 -4.34 -3.78 15.28
N ILE A 266 -4.66 -2.70 14.60
CA ILE A 266 -4.15 -2.42 13.25
C ILE A 266 -3.63 -0.99 13.21
N ASP A 267 -2.36 -0.81 12.88
CA ASP A 267 -1.75 0.47 12.57
C ASP A 267 -1.29 0.47 11.12
N LEU A 268 -1.96 1.24 10.28
CA LEU A 268 -1.71 1.32 8.85
C LEU A 268 -1.26 2.75 8.49
N THR A 269 -0.07 2.86 7.93
CA THR A 269 0.47 4.13 7.45
C THR A 269 0.77 4.03 5.96
N VAL A 270 0.18 4.90 5.16
CA VAL A 270 0.40 5.01 3.72
C VAL A 270 1.08 6.33 3.41
N ILE A 271 2.25 6.27 2.75
CA ILE A 271 3.06 7.45 2.38
C ILE A 271 3.08 7.58 0.86
N ASP A 272 2.63 8.71 0.35
CA ASP A 272 2.69 9.06 -1.07
C ASP A 272 4.01 9.82 -1.36
N CYS A 273 4.93 9.17 -2.05
CA CYS A 273 6.23 9.74 -2.44
C CYS A 273 6.14 10.77 -3.57
N ALA A 274 4.98 10.94 -4.22
CA ALA A 274 4.80 11.96 -5.25
C ALA A 274 4.53 13.35 -4.64
N ASN A 275 3.77 13.40 -3.55
CA ASN A 275 3.31 14.67 -2.95
C ASN A 275 3.66 14.84 -1.46
N GLY A 276 4.18 13.78 -0.80
CA GLY A 276 4.52 13.78 0.61
C GLY A 276 3.32 13.70 1.55
N ILE A 277 2.16 13.26 1.06
CA ILE A 277 1.00 13.01 1.92
C ILE A 277 1.20 11.67 2.64
N CYS A 278 0.92 11.69 3.93
CA CYS A 278 0.96 10.52 4.79
C CYS A 278 -0.42 10.33 5.44
N GLU A 279 -1.04 9.20 5.19
CA GLU A 279 -2.31 8.79 5.77
C GLU A 279 -2.04 7.75 6.85
N LEU A 280 -2.48 8.04 8.07
CA LEU A 280 -2.45 7.10 9.20
C LEU A 280 -3.88 6.67 9.49
N THR A 281 -4.10 5.37 9.55
CA THR A 281 -5.40 4.78 9.88
C THR A 281 -5.19 3.71 10.94
N LYS A 282 -5.84 3.87 12.08
CA LYS A 282 -5.62 3.05 13.28
C LYS A 282 -6.91 2.42 13.80
N SER A 283 -6.76 1.20 14.30
CA SER A 283 -7.80 0.45 14.99
C SER A 283 -7.20 -0.17 16.25
N GLY A 284 -7.41 0.45 17.41
CA GLY A 284 -6.89 0.00 18.70
C GLY A 284 -5.38 0.07 18.88
N ALA A 285 -4.66 0.60 17.89
CA ALA A 285 -3.20 0.59 17.88
C ALA A 285 -2.60 1.71 18.73
N ALA A 286 -1.40 1.48 19.23
CA ALA A 286 -0.60 2.43 19.99
C ALA A 286 -0.32 3.72 19.19
N VAL A 287 0.13 4.76 19.88
CA VAL A 287 0.45 6.07 19.29
C VAL A 287 1.64 5.93 18.32
N THR A 288 1.52 6.58 17.16
CA THR A 288 2.64 6.76 16.21
C THR A 288 3.35 8.07 16.50
N PHE A 289 4.67 8.07 16.37
CA PHE A 289 5.48 9.27 16.58
C PHE A 289 6.01 9.80 15.26
N LEU A 290 5.89 11.11 15.06
CA LEU A 290 6.50 11.84 13.95
C LEU A 290 7.65 12.70 14.48
N LYS A 291 8.88 12.29 14.19
CA LYS A 291 10.09 13.08 14.49
C LYS A 291 10.38 14.00 13.30
N ARG A 292 10.45 15.29 13.58
CA ARG A 292 10.80 16.36 12.62
C ARG A 292 11.93 17.19 13.18
N GLY A 293 13.13 16.98 12.68
CA GLY A 293 14.33 17.58 13.24
C GLY A 293 14.52 17.19 14.70
N THR A 294 14.50 18.16 15.62
CA THR A 294 14.67 17.95 17.07
C THR A 294 13.33 17.81 17.81
N GLN A 295 12.20 17.88 17.13
CA GLN A 295 10.88 17.76 17.75
C GLN A 295 10.24 16.43 17.40
N THR A 296 9.51 15.87 18.36
CA THR A 296 8.70 14.66 18.15
C THR A 296 7.27 14.93 18.54
N MET A 297 6.35 14.58 17.64
CA MET A 297 4.91 14.75 17.83
C MET A 297 4.25 13.38 17.93
N GLN A 298 3.28 13.26 18.80
CA GLN A 298 2.38 12.11 18.91
C GLN A 298 1.27 12.22 17.86
N VAL A 299 0.97 11.13 17.20
CA VAL A 299 -0.11 11.01 16.23
C VAL A 299 -0.91 9.78 16.58
N GLY A 300 -2.08 9.98 17.12
CA GLY A 300 -2.98 8.90 17.51
C GLY A 300 -4.16 9.47 18.27
N ALA A 301 -5.18 8.67 18.39
CA ALA A 301 -6.32 8.87 19.28
C ALA A 301 -6.83 7.49 19.68
N ASP A 302 -7.52 7.43 20.79
CA ASP A 302 -8.15 6.20 21.25
C ASP A 302 -9.13 5.68 20.20
N SER A 303 -8.95 4.44 19.81
CA SER A 303 -9.84 3.69 18.93
C SER A 303 -9.92 2.25 19.42
N MET A 304 -10.99 1.56 19.08
CA MET A 304 -11.16 0.16 19.49
C MET A 304 -10.37 -0.77 18.52
N PRO A 305 -9.83 -1.89 19.01
CA PRO A 305 -9.30 -2.94 18.13
C PRO A 305 -10.36 -3.50 17.19
N ALA A 306 -9.92 -4.00 16.04
CA ALA A 306 -10.80 -4.68 15.09
C ALA A 306 -11.28 -6.02 15.66
N GLY A 307 -12.55 -6.38 15.39
CA GLY A 307 -13.19 -7.60 15.88
C GLY A 307 -13.94 -7.45 17.21
N ILE A 308 -14.04 -6.24 17.78
CA ILE A 308 -14.79 -6.00 19.03
C ILE A 308 -16.19 -5.46 18.77
N LEU A 309 -16.29 -4.43 17.94
CA LEU A 309 -17.54 -3.74 17.66
C LEU A 309 -17.95 -3.90 16.20
N GLN A 310 -19.22 -3.98 16.01
CA GLN A 310 -19.83 -4.07 14.70
C GLN A 310 -19.67 -2.76 13.92
N GLU A 311 -20.14 -1.65 14.46
CA GLU A 311 -19.87 -0.32 13.89
C GLU A 311 -18.48 0.14 14.32
N HIS A 312 -17.49 -0.16 13.49
CA HIS A 312 -16.12 0.20 13.74
C HIS A 312 -15.69 1.38 12.85
N ALA A 313 -15.40 2.51 13.48
CA ALA A 313 -14.80 3.65 12.81
C ALA A 313 -13.30 3.72 13.18
N PRO A 314 -12.37 3.43 12.25
CA PRO A 314 -10.96 3.60 12.51
C PRO A 314 -10.62 5.09 12.70
N MET A 315 -9.57 5.37 13.46
CA MET A 315 -9.02 6.72 13.57
C MET A 315 -8.23 7.04 12.30
N GLU A 316 -8.50 8.18 11.70
CA GLU A 316 -7.82 8.64 10.49
C GLU A 316 -7.11 9.97 10.74
N LYS A 317 -5.89 10.07 10.22
CA LYS A 317 -5.10 11.30 10.25
C LYS A 317 -4.32 11.46 8.97
N ILE A 318 -4.42 12.63 8.36
CA ILE A 318 -3.64 12.99 7.18
C ILE A 318 -2.59 14.03 7.60
N LEU A 319 -1.33 13.75 7.25
CA LEU A 319 -0.19 14.60 7.53
C LEU A 319 0.54 14.94 6.22
N ARG A 320 1.19 16.08 6.19
CA ARG A 320 2.13 16.43 5.13
C ARG A 320 3.56 16.31 5.66
N LEU A 321 4.29 15.35 5.11
CA LEU A 321 5.69 15.09 5.45
C LEU A 321 6.60 16.15 4.83
N LYS A 322 7.72 16.38 5.50
CA LYS A 322 8.82 17.23 5.05
C LYS A 322 10.08 16.39 4.91
N ASP A 323 11.03 16.90 4.13
CA ASP A 323 12.35 16.30 4.00
C ASP A 323 13.00 16.06 5.38
N GLY A 324 13.47 14.85 5.62
CA GLY A 324 14.06 14.42 6.88
C GLY A 324 13.06 14.00 7.98
N ASP A 325 11.76 13.94 7.69
CA ASP A 325 10.79 13.44 8.65
C ASP A 325 10.94 11.93 8.87
N ILE A 326 10.74 11.49 10.11
CA ILE A 326 10.82 10.08 10.50
C ILE A 326 9.52 9.70 11.20
N ILE A 327 8.83 8.70 10.67
CA ILE A 327 7.63 8.10 11.25
C ILE A 327 8.07 6.86 12.04
N ILE A 328 7.57 6.71 13.26
CA ILE A 328 7.89 5.64 14.17
C ILE A 328 6.59 5.04 14.68
N MET A 329 6.32 3.79 14.32
CA MET A 329 5.19 2.98 14.78
C MET A 329 5.71 1.94 15.76
N VAL A 330 4.99 1.72 16.83
CA VAL A 330 5.38 0.77 17.88
C VAL A 330 4.18 -0.03 18.35
N SER A 331 4.40 -1.31 18.72
CA SER A 331 3.38 -2.06 19.45
C SER A 331 3.27 -1.58 20.89
N ASP A 332 2.19 -1.90 21.57
CA ASP A 332 1.95 -1.52 22.97
C ASP A 332 3.01 -2.10 23.91
N GLY A 333 3.50 -3.32 23.66
CA GLY A 333 4.58 -3.92 24.43
C GLY A 333 5.89 -3.11 24.44
N VAL A 334 6.15 -2.29 23.40
CA VAL A 334 7.27 -1.34 23.41
C VAL A 334 7.00 -0.22 24.42
N LEU A 335 5.79 0.37 24.38
CA LEU A 335 5.43 1.47 25.29
C LEU A 335 5.34 0.98 26.73
N GLU A 336 4.81 -0.21 26.96
CA GLU A 336 4.66 -0.77 28.31
C GLU A 336 5.98 -0.92 29.06
N GLU A 337 7.06 -1.21 28.36
CA GLU A 337 8.39 -1.41 28.92
C GLU A 337 9.18 -0.09 29.11
N ILE A 338 8.70 1.02 28.53
CA ILE A 338 9.37 2.32 28.71
C ILE A 338 9.25 2.79 30.16
N PRO A 339 10.36 3.26 30.78
CA PRO A 339 10.34 3.74 32.16
C PRO A 339 9.58 5.07 32.30
N GLY A 340 8.89 5.25 33.41
CA GLY A 340 8.17 6.49 33.76
C GLY A 340 6.66 6.33 33.76
N TYR A 341 5.97 7.39 34.20
CA TYR A 341 4.52 7.41 34.31
C TYR A 341 3.87 7.75 32.96
N ASP A 342 4.39 8.76 32.28
CA ASP A 342 3.98 9.14 30.93
C ASP A 342 4.97 8.53 29.93
N LYS A 343 4.61 7.39 29.40
CA LYS A 343 5.45 6.57 28.51
C LYS A 343 5.59 7.19 27.14
N GLU A 344 4.52 7.78 26.65
CA GLU A 344 4.48 8.44 25.34
C GLU A 344 5.35 9.70 25.33
N GLU A 345 5.23 10.54 26.37
CA GLU A 345 6.10 11.72 26.51
C GLU A 345 7.56 11.32 26.69
N THR A 346 7.82 10.24 27.44
CA THR A 346 9.18 9.70 27.63
C THR A 346 9.76 9.21 26.31
N MET A 347 8.95 8.56 25.47
CA MET A 347 9.32 8.14 24.12
C MET A 347 9.61 9.36 23.23
N CYS A 348 8.77 10.40 23.25
CA CYS A 348 9.02 11.63 22.53
C CYS A 348 10.38 12.23 22.87
N ARG A 349 10.66 12.40 24.16
CA ARG A 349 11.95 12.94 24.65
C ARG A 349 13.15 12.07 24.28
N PHE A 350 12.97 10.76 24.22
CA PHE A 350 14.00 9.85 23.73
C PHE A 350 14.23 10.06 22.22
N CYS A 351 13.17 10.08 21.42
CA CYS A 351 13.25 10.30 19.98
C CYS A 351 13.88 11.66 19.62
N GLU A 352 13.59 12.71 20.39
CA GLU A 352 14.19 14.05 20.20
C GLU A 352 15.72 14.05 20.35
N LYS A 353 16.24 13.21 21.25
CA LYS A 353 17.68 13.07 21.49
C LYS A 353 18.40 12.15 20.51
N LEU A 354 17.67 11.43 19.67
CA LEU A 354 18.27 10.57 18.66
C LEU A 354 18.89 11.41 17.54
N ASP A 355 20.22 11.36 17.46
CA ASP A 355 20.99 11.94 16.35
C ASP A 355 21.34 10.83 15.35
N GLU A 356 20.31 10.23 14.79
CA GLU A 356 20.41 9.11 13.86
C GLU A 356 19.38 9.28 12.74
N ASN A 357 19.80 9.03 11.50
CA ASN A 357 18.93 9.12 10.32
C ASN A 357 18.66 7.77 9.66
N ASN A 358 19.37 6.71 10.06
CA ASN A 358 19.14 5.38 9.54
C ASN A 358 17.93 4.73 10.23
N PRO A 359 16.80 4.48 9.53
CA PRO A 359 15.61 3.92 10.15
C PRO A 359 15.84 2.60 10.89
N LYS A 360 16.73 1.75 10.36
CA LYS A 360 17.06 0.46 11.00
C LYS A 360 17.79 0.65 12.35
N GLU A 361 18.70 1.60 12.42
CA GLU A 361 19.42 1.89 13.67
C GLU A 361 18.53 2.61 14.67
N ILE A 362 17.60 3.46 14.20
CA ILE A 362 16.57 4.08 15.03
C ILE A 362 15.68 3.00 15.65
N ALA A 363 15.17 2.07 14.86
CA ALA A 363 14.32 0.99 15.35
C ALA A 363 15.03 0.15 16.44
N LYS A 364 16.29 -0.21 16.22
CA LYS A 364 17.10 -0.93 17.22
C LYS A 364 17.32 -0.14 18.50
N LYS A 365 17.62 1.16 18.40
CA LYS A 365 17.85 2.03 19.57
C LYS A 365 16.56 2.17 20.39
N ILE A 366 15.41 2.30 19.74
CA ILE A 366 14.10 2.36 20.40
C ILE A 366 13.81 1.04 21.12
N LEU A 367 13.98 -0.10 20.43
CA LEU A 367 13.76 -1.40 21.03
C LEU A 367 14.69 -1.65 22.25
N ALA A 368 15.95 -1.21 22.15
CA ALA A 368 16.89 -1.28 23.25
C ALA A 368 16.52 -0.36 24.43
N PHE A 369 15.95 0.82 24.13
CA PHE A 369 15.47 1.76 25.15
C PHE A 369 14.26 1.21 25.91
N ALA A 370 13.36 0.48 25.24
CA ALA A 370 12.21 -0.17 25.86
C ALA A 370 12.60 -1.32 26.82
N GLY A 371 13.88 -1.74 26.88
CA GLY A 371 14.34 -2.71 27.87
C GLY A 371 15.06 -3.93 27.31
N ASN A 372 15.47 -4.82 28.21
CA ASN A 372 16.24 -6.01 27.84
C ASN A 372 15.32 -7.08 27.23
N THR A 373 15.69 -7.60 26.07
CA THR A 373 14.97 -8.67 25.35
C THR A 373 14.81 -9.96 26.16
N LYS A 374 15.67 -10.23 27.14
CA LYS A 374 15.62 -11.47 27.94
C LYS A 374 14.46 -11.52 28.93
N ASN A 375 13.90 -10.38 29.31
CA ASN A 375 12.83 -10.28 30.31
C ASN A 375 11.60 -9.54 29.76
N ALA A 376 11.38 -9.56 28.46
CA ALA A 376 10.25 -8.90 27.82
C ALA A 376 8.92 -9.44 28.36
N ARG A 377 8.05 -8.55 28.83
CA ARG A 377 6.73 -8.90 29.36
C ARG A 377 5.72 -9.15 28.27
N ASP A 378 5.95 -8.55 27.09
CA ASP A 378 5.15 -8.72 25.91
C ASP A 378 5.96 -8.71 24.63
N ASP A 379 5.34 -9.05 23.50
CA ASP A 379 5.91 -8.93 22.18
C ASP A 379 6.16 -7.46 21.85
N ARG A 380 7.26 -7.14 21.19
CA ARG A 380 7.67 -5.76 20.95
C ARG A 380 8.12 -5.60 19.52
N THR A 381 7.48 -4.66 18.81
CA THR A 381 7.77 -4.35 17.43
C THR A 381 7.89 -2.85 17.22
N VAL A 382 8.94 -2.44 16.52
CA VAL A 382 9.21 -1.07 16.12
C VAL A 382 9.35 -1.03 14.60
N LEU A 383 8.53 -0.22 13.93
CA LEU A 383 8.65 0.09 12.51
C LEU A 383 9.03 1.57 12.36
N VAL A 384 9.98 1.84 11.50
CA VAL A 384 10.45 3.20 11.24
C VAL A 384 10.45 3.45 9.74
N ALA A 385 9.89 4.57 9.32
CA ALA A 385 9.98 5.07 7.96
C ALA A 385 10.62 6.46 7.96
N GLY A 386 11.76 6.59 7.31
CA GLY A 386 12.39 7.88 7.06
C GLY A 386 12.02 8.38 5.67
N PHE A 387 11.68 9.65 5.55
CA PHE A 387 11.19 10.31 4.35
C PHE A 387 12.15 11.40 3.90
N TRP A 388 12.67 11.31 2.68
CA TRP A 388 13.66 12.26 2.15
C TRP A 388 13.35 12.68 0.73
N LYS A 389 13.80 13.88 0.40
CA LYS A 389 13.83 14.37 -0.96
C LYS A 389 15.03 13.77 -1.70
N LYS A 390 14.85 13.41 -2.98
CA LYS A 390 15.93 12.96 -3.86
C LYS A 390 16.84 14.09 -4.31
#